data_0a7d8b4eed4775b44e6fc9e12efabc9a
#
_entry.id   0a7d8b4eed4775b44e6fc9e12efabc9a
#
_cell.length_a   1.000
_cell.length_b   1.000
_cell.length_c   1.000
_cell.angle_alpha   90.00
_cell.angle_beta   90.00
_cell.angle_gamma   90.00
#
_symmetry.space_group_name_H-M   'P 1'
#
loop_
_entity.id
_entity.type
_entity.pdbx_description
1 polymer ?
#
loop_
_entity_poly.entity_id
_entity_poly.type
_entity_poly.pdbx_seq_one_letter_code
_entity_poly.pdbx_strand_id
1 'polypeptide(L)'
;MNAIILAAGNSLRMYQTGANIHKALLPIQNIPNIERTILMLQFCNITEIIIAVPYQCTLFDYLAEKYSCKIIYKKKECANTLHTINDLLTYIDDTFIIEGDVVLAKNIFDIFENSTYYVMKYPKPEIDDWHPVLNQDGNVSTFQISQENTAAIFGISFWAHKDCPLLISHLKQKAAIYDIQDPDIFWDNNIIEILDRISVKTYEISADVACEMNTYEEYKFAQEICKSAIYGSLFFDKHRCTRGTNKIK
;
A
#
# COMPACT_ATOMS: atom_id res chain seq x y z
N MET A 1 14.27 -1.29 -7.52
CA MET A 1 13.18 -1.08 -6.53
C MET A 1 12.22 -0.04 -7.09
N ASN A 2 10.93 -0.34 -7.08
CA ASN A 2 9.87 0.52 -7.57
C ASN A 2 8.67 0.53 -6.58
N ALA A 3 7.60 1.26 -6.89
CA ALA A 3 6.38 1.26 -6.11
C ALA A 3 5.14 1.23 -7.02
N ILE A 4 4.14 0.47 -6.59
CA ILE A 4 2.81 0.43 -7.18
C ILE A 4 1.84 1.05 -6.17
N ILE A 5 1.11 2.09 -6.57
CA ILE A 5 0.06 2.71 -5.76
C ILE A 5 -1.29 2.27 -6.32
N LEU A 6 -2.10 1.58 -5.51
CA LEU A 6 -3.40 1.07 -5.88
C LEU A 6 -4.50 2.12 -5.60
N ALA A 7 -4.73 3.00 -6.54
CA ALA A 7 -5.78 4.02 -6.47
C ALA A 7 -6.97 3.71 -7.40
N ALA A 8 -7.20 2.42 -7.73
CA ALA A 8 -8.21 1.99 -8.72
C ALA A 8 -9.62 1.78 -8.14
N GLY A 9 -9.83 2.02 -6.85
CA GLY A 9 -11.14 1.95 -6.19
C GLY A 9 -12.06 3.10 -6.58
N ASN A 10 -13.38 2.91 -6.41
CA ASN A 10 -14.39 3.91 -6.81
C ASN A 10 -14.65 4.99 -5.75
N SER A 11 -14.04 4.92 -4.57
CA SER A 11 -14.18 5.90 -3.46
C SER A 11 -15.63 6.17 -3.03
N LEU A 12 -16.56 5.23 -3.22
CA LEU A 12 -18.01 5.42 -3.05
C LEU A 12 -18.39 5.92 -1.64
N ARG A 13 -17.74 5.39 -0.60
CA ARG A 13 -17.99 5.79 0.80
C ARG A 13 -17.64 7.25 1.06
N MET A 14 -16.65 7.81 0.37
CA MET A 14 -16.28 9.21 0.49
C MET A 14 -17.22 10.12 -0.28
N TYR A 15 -17.76 9.69 -1.43
CA TYR A 15 -18.76 10.47 -2.17
C TYR A 15 -20.05 10.69 -1.38
N GLN A 16 -20.44 9.74 -0.52
CA GLN A 16 -21.61 9.89 0.37
C GLN A 16 -21.44 11.06 1.37
N THR A 17 -20.22 11.51 1.61
CA THR A 17 -19.92 12.65 2.49
C THR A 17 -19.87 13.99 1.75
N GLY A 18 -20.19 14.02 0.46
CA GLY A 18 -20.16 15.21 -0.40
C GLY A 18 -18.80 15.52 -1.03
N ALA A 19 -17.81 14.66 -0.87
CA ALA A 19 -16.53 14.78 -1.56
C ALA A 19 -16.70 14.33 -3.02
N ASN A 20 -16.65 15.26 -3.98
CA ASN A 20 -16.71 14.97 -5.42
C ASN A 20 -15.33 14.67 -6.03
N ILE A 21 -14.40 14.17 -5.21
CA ILE A 21 -13.03 13.86 -5.63
C ILE A 21 -12.63 12.47 -5.10
N HIS A 22 -11.77 11.77 -5.86
CA HIS A 22 -11.25 10.48 -5.45
C HIS A 22 -10.49 10.56 -4.12
N LYS A 23 -10.67 9.58 -3.20
CA LYS A 23 -10.08 9.62 -1.84
C LYS A 23 -8.55 9.81 -1.85
N ALA A 24 -7.83 9.19 -2.78
CA ALA A 24 -6.38 9.36 -2.91
C ALA A 24 -5.96 10.79 -3.29
N LEU A 25 -6.86 11.60 -3.87
CA LEU A 25 -6.64 13.00 -4.24
C LEU A 25 -7.12 14.00 -3.17
N LEU A 26 -7.75 13.52 -2.09
CA LEU A 26 -8.13 14.40 -0.99
C LEU A 26 -6.89 15.05 -0.36
N PRO A 27 -6.94 16.37 -0.12
CA PRO A 27 -5.77 17.08 0.41
C PRO A 27 -5.57 16.77 1.89
N ILE A 28 -4.38 16.33 2.26
CA ILE A 28 -3.90 16.25 3.63
C ILE A 28 -2.88 17.39 3.82
N GLN A 29 -3.18 18.33 4.73
CA GLN A 29 -2.36 19.54 4.92
C GLN A 29 -2.08 20.28 3.60
N ASN A 30 -3.14 20.47 2.77
CA ASN A 30 -3.13 21.16 1.48
C ASN A 30 -2.36 20.45 0.33
N ILE A 31 -1.91 19.22 0.50
CA ILE A 31 -1.29 18.41 -0.56
C ILE A 31 -2.15 17.16 -0.78
N PRO A 32 -2.53 16.82 -2.02
CA PRO A 32 -3.19 15.55 -2.32
C PRO A 32 -2.47 14.36 -1.69
N ASN A 33 -3.22 13.45 -1.04
CA ASN A 33 -2.60 12.33 -0.30
C ASN A 33 -1.64 11.51 -1.16
N ILE A 34 -2.03 11.21 -2.39
CA ILE A 34 -1.18 10.44 -3.31
C ILE A 34 0.14 11.16 -3.63
N GLU A 35 0.12 12.49 -3.75
CA GLU A 35 1.35 13.28 -3.97
C GLU A 35 2.28 13.22 -2.77
N ARG A 36 1.73 13.20 -1.56
CA ARG A 36 2.52 13.02 -0.32
C ARG A 36 3.25 11.68 -0.34
N THR A 37 2.55 10.60 -0.70
CA THR A 37 3.13 9.25 -0.83
C THR A 37 4.23 9.22 -1.89
N ILE A 38 3.99 9.81 -3.07
CA ILE A 38 4.98 9.93 -4.16
C ILE A 38 6.25 10.64 -3.67
N LEU A 39 6.09 11.79 -3.01
CA LEU A 39 7.23 12.57 -2.50
C LEU A 39 8.03 11.81 -1.45
N MET A 40 7.38 11.04 -0.56
CA MET A 40 8.05 10.18 0.42
C MET A 40 8.84 9.05 -0.23
N LEU A 41 8.28 8.40 -1.26
CA LEU A 41 8.96 7.38 -2.04
C LEU A 41 10.20 7.95 -2.76
N GLN A 42 10.04 9.08 -3.45
CA GLN A 42 11.13 9.73 -4.16
C GLN A 42 12.26 10.18 -3.21
N PHE A 43 11.92 10.60 -1.99
CA PHE A 43 12.89 10.91 -0.95
C PHE A 43 13.75 9.69 -0.55
N CYS A 44 13.18 8.49 -0.60
CA CYS A 44 13.88 7.21 -0.40
C CYS A 44 14.52 6.67 -1.68
N ASN A 45 14.68 7.49 -2.73
CA ASN A 45 15.21 7.10 -4.05
C ASN A 45 14.38 6.03 -4.78
N ILE A 46 13.10 5.88 -4.43
CA ILE A 46 12.13 5.05 -5.16
C ILE A 46 11.46 5.95 -6.19
N THR A 47 12.03 6.01 -7.39
CA THR A 47 11.62 6.97 -8.44
C THR A 47 10.77 6.36 -9.54
N GLU A 48 10.79 5.03 -9.70
CA GLU A 48 9.89 4.32 -10.60
C GLU A 48 8.58 4.05 -9.88
N ILE A 49 7.56 4.88 -10.14
CA ILE A 49 6.25 4.82 -9.46
C ILE A 49 5.16 4.57 -10.48
N ILE A 50 4.41 3.49 -10.27
CA ILE A 50 3.27 3.06 -11.08
C ILE A 50 1.99 3.31 -10.28
N ILE A 51 1.00 3.93 -10.89
CA ILE A 51 -0.28 4.25 -10.23
C ILE A 51 -1.40 3.57 -11.00
N ALA A 52 -2.07 2.61 -10.36
CA ALA A 52 -3.30 2.03 -10.89
C ALA A 52 -4.48 2.93 -10.54
N VAL A 53 -5.24 3.35 -11.54
CA VAL A 53 -6.35 4.30 -11.42
C VAL A 53 -7.66 3.71 -11.98
N PRO A 54 -8.85 4.25 -11.62
CA PRO A 54 -10.11 3.77 -12.15
C PRO A 54 -10.17 3.91 -13.69
N TYR A 55 -11.00 3.09 -14.31
CA TYR A 55 -11.22 3.14 -15.76
C TYR A 55 -11.53 4.56 -16.25
N GLN A 56 -10.74 5.05 -17.22
CA GLN A 56 -10.87 6.39 -17.85
C GLN A 56 -10.87 7.57 -16.87
N CYS A 57 -10.36 7.41 -15.65
CA CYS A 57 -10.29 8.49 -14.67
C CYS A 57 -9.05 9.37 -14.90
N THR A 58 -9.21 10.42 -15.68
CA THR A 58 -8.11 11.34 -16.06
C THR A 58 -7.67 12.29 -14.94
N LEU A 59 -8.32 12.25 -13.78
CA LEU A 59 -7.98 13.10 -12.61
C LEU A 59 -6.54 12.89 -12.11
N PHE A 60 -5.90 11.77 -12.46
CA PHE A 60 -4.55 11.40 -12.05
C PHE A 60 -3.48 11.70 -13.09
N ASP A 61 -3.85 12.07 -14.34
CA ASP A 61 -2.92 12.20 -15.46
C ASP A 61 -1.80 13.23 -15.22
N TYR A 62 -2.09 14.30 -14.51
CA TYR A 62 -1.11 15.32 -14.15
C TYR A 62 0.06 14.78 -13.34
N LEU A 63 -0.10 13.65 -12.64
CA LEU A 63 0.97 13.01 -11.86
C LEU A 63 2.07 12.44 -12.77
N ALA A 64 1.71 12.02 -13.98
CA ALA A 64 2.69 11.54 -14.96
C ALA A 64 3.67 12.67 -15.36
N GLU A 65 3.15 13.88 -15.61
CA GLU A 65 3.97 15.03 -15.97
C GLU A 65 4.73 15.59 -14.74
N LYS A 66 4.01 15.76 -13.62
CA LYS A 66 4.55 16.43 -12.42
C LYS A 66 5.62 15.62 -11.69
N TYR A 67 5.48 14.28 -11.65
CA TYR A 67 6.31 13.38 -10.84
C TYR A 67 6.98 12.27 -11.64
N SER A 68 6.81 12.24 -12.97
CA SER A 68 7.30 11.17 -13.84
C SER A 68 6.73 9.78 -13.47
N CYS A 69 5.50 9.73 -12.95
CA CYS A 69 4.80 8.50 -12.61
C CYS A 69 4.20 7.85 -13.85
N LYS A 70 4.05 6.53 -13.82
CA LYS A 70 3.33 5.78 -14.86
C LYS A 70 1.88 5.55 -14.43
N ILE A 71 0.91 6.06 -15.19
CA ILE A 71 -0.51 5.88 -14.93
C ILE A 71 -1.00 4.65 -15.69
N ILE A 72 -1.65 3.72 -14.98
CA ILE A 72 -2.28 2.52 -15.54
C ILE A 72 -3.77 2.54 -15.20
N TYR A 73 -4.60 2.65 -16.22
CA TYR A 73 -6.05 2.57 -16.05
C TYR A 73 -6.49 1.12 -15.91
N LYS A 74 -7.24 0.78 -14.86
CA LYS A 74 -7.84 -0.55 -14.76
C LYS A 74 -8.83 -0.78 -15.91
N LYS A 75 -9.07 -2.02 -16.28
CA LYS A 75 -10.09 -2.38 -17.27
C LYS A 75 -11.48 -2.03 -16.76
N LYS A 76 -12.40 -1.70 -17.68
CA LYS A 76 -13.77 -1.33 -17.34
C LYS A 76 -14.51 -2.40 -16.55
N GLU A 77 -14.32 -3.65 -16.92
CA GLU A 77 -14.95 -4.83 -16.33
C GLU A 77 -14.32 -5.26 -14.99
N CYS A 78 -13.16 -4.73 -14.65
CA CYS A 78 -12.43 -5.14 -13.44
C CYS A 78 -13.08 -4.56 -12.17
N ALA A 79 -13.63 -5.43 -11.31
CA ALA A 79 -14.25 -5.04 -10.05
C ALA A 79 -13.35 -5.25 -8.83
N ASN A 80 -12.28 -6.06 -8.92
CA ASN A 80 -11.49 -6.51 -7.77
C ASN A 80 -10.00 -6.14 -7.84
N THR A 81 -9.31 -6.30 -6.72
CA THR A 81 -7.90 -5.95 -6.60
C THR A 81 -6.98 -7.01 -7.19
N LEU A 82 -7.38 -8.30 -7.22
CA LEU A 82 -6.60 -9.37 -7.84
C LEU A 82 -6.36 -9.11 -9.34
N HIS A 83 -7.41 -8.76 -10.09
CA HIS A 83 -7.28 -8.48 -11.51
C HIS A 83 -6.59 -7.14 -11.78
N THR A 84 -6.74 -6.17 -10.86
CA THR A 84 -5.96 -4.92 -10.92
C THR A 84 -4.46 -5.21 -10.79
N ILE A 85 -4.05 -6.01 -9.81
CA ILE A 85 -2.64 -6.44 -9.64
C ILE A 85 -2.17 -7.30 -10.81
N ASN A 86 -3.02 -8.18 -11.35
CA ASN A 86 -2.67 -9.01 -12.51
C ASN A 86 -2.24 -8.18 -13.74
N ASP A 87 -2.85 -7.01 -13.95
CA ASP A 87 -2.44 -6.09 -15.02
C ASP A 87 -1.10 -5.37 -14.72
N LEU A 88 -0.61 -5.45 -13.48
CA LEU A 88 0.61 -4.80 -12.99
C LEU A 88 1.76 -5.79 -12.73
N LEU A 89 1.57 -7.10 -12.93
CA LEU A 89 2.56 -8.13 -12.60
C LEU A 89 3.95 -7.91 -13.23
N THR A 90 4.01 -7.27 -14.40
CA THR A 90 5.27 -6.96 -15.09
C THR A 90 6.12 -5.89 -14.38
N TYR A 91 5.57 -5.19 -13.40
CA TYR A 91 6.25 -4.18 -12.60
C TYR A 91 6.68 -4.69 -11.23
N ILE A 92 6.31 -5.92 -10.86
CA ILE A 92 6.64 -6.49 -9.55
C ILE A 92 8.07 -7.03 -9.56
N ASP A 93 8.99 -6.26 -8.96
CA ASP A 93 10.41 -6.62 -8.78
C ASP A 93 11.06 -5.68 -7.77
N ASP A 94 11.36 -6.15 -6.56
CA ASP A 94 11.70 -5.30 -5.40
C ASP A 94 10.71 -4.13 -5.25
N THR A 95 9.42 -4.48 -5.05
CA THR A 95 8.30 -3.56 -5.24
C THR A 95 7.55 -3.29 -3.94
N PHE A 96 7.31 -2.02 -3.62
CA PHE A 96 6.26 -1.64 -2.69
C PHE A 96 4.89 -1.69 -3.38
N ILE A 97 3.91 -2.31 -2.72
CA ILE A 97 2.49 -2.20 -3.09
C ILE A 97 1.80 -1.41 -1.97
N ILE A 98 1.14 -0.31 -2.36
CA ILE A 98 0.60 0.68 -1.41
C ILE A 98 -0.85 0.96 -1.79
N GLU A 99 -1.77 0.80 -0.85
CA GLU A 99 -3.17 1.18 -1.04
C GLU A 99 -3.31 2.71 -1.10
N GLY A 100 -4.15 3.19 -2.02
CA GLY A 100 -4.28 4.63 -2.31
C GLY A 100 -4.92 5.46 -1.21
N ASP A 101 -5.49 4.85 -0.17
CA ASP A 101 -6.10 5.46 1.00
C ASP A 101 -5.19 5.50 2.23
N VAL A 102 -4.01 4.92 2.14
CA VAL A 102 -2.99 5.06 3.18
C VAL A 102 -2.54 6.51 3.30
N VAL A 103 -2.60 7.04 4.51
CA VAL A 103 -2.11 8.38 4.86
C VAL A 103 -0.92 8.25 5.81
N LEU A 104 0.20 8.86 5.43
CA LEU A 104 1.43 8.84 6.20
C LEU A 104 1.71 10.22 6.82
N ALA A 105 1.83 10.29 8.14
CA ALA A 105 2.27 11.50 8.84
C ALA A 105 3.81 11.64 8.82
N LYS A 106 4.52 10.53 8.68
CA LYS A 106 5.99 10.48 8.54
C LYS A 106 6.38 9.52 7.44
N ASN A 107 7.56 9.71 6.85
CA ASN A 107 8.12 8.75 5.92
C ASN A 107 8.53 7.48 6.67
N ILE A 108 7.91 6.36 6.32
CA ILE A 108 8.14 5.04 6.94
C ILE A 108 8.72 4.03 5.95
N PHE A 109 8.99 4.43 4.71
CA PHE A 109 9.62 3.54 3.73
C PHE A 109 11.06 3.25 4.11
N ASP A 110 11.42 1.97 4.09
CA ASP A 110 12.76 1.47 4.44
C ASP A 110 13.21 0.43 3.38
N ILE A 111 14.45 0.01 3.42
CA ILE A 111 14.99 -1.02 2.54
C ILE A 111 14.88 -2.37 3.27
N PHE A 112 14.17 -3.32 2.66
CA PHE A 112 13.97 -4.66 3.19
C PHE A 112 14.73 -5.71 2.38
N GLU A 113 15.30 -6.71 3.07
CA GLU A 113 15.91 -7.90 2.44
C GLU A 113 14.89 -9.00 2.15
N ASN A 114 13.74 -8.97 2.83
CA ASN A 114 12.66 -9.94 2.71
C ASN A 114 11.36 -9.26 2.32
N SER A 115 10.48 -10.01 1.68
CA SER A 115 9.10 -9.58 1.52
C SER A 115 8.50 -9.27 2.90
N THR A 116 7.74 -8.17 3.00
CA THR A 116 7.33 -7.61 4.29
C THR A 116 5.94 -7.01 4.19
N TYR A 117 5.06 -7.38 5.12
CA TYR A 117 3.82 -6.65 5.36
C TYR A 117 4.04 -5.59 6.45
N TYR A 118 3.57 -4.38 6.19
CA TYR A 118 3.39 -3.40 7.24
C TYR A 118 2.19 -3.81 8.09
N VAL A 119 2.35 -3.74 9.40
CA VAL A 119 1.30 -4.07 10.36
C VAL A 119 1.15 -2.95 11.36
N MET A 120 -0.08 -2.72 11.80
CA MET A 120 -0.41 -1.68 12.76
C MET A 120 -1.41 -2.18 13.78
N LYS A 121 -1.21 -1.80 15.04
CA LYS A 121 -2.19 -2.02 16.08
C LYS A 121 -3.16 -0.85 16.10
N TYR A 122 -4.39 -1.10 15.68
CA TYR A 122 -5.44 -0.08 15.68
C TYR A 122 -5.88 0.23 17.11
N PRO A 123 -6.15 1.51 17.44
CA PRO A 123 -6.55 1.91 18.79
C PRO A 123 -7.89 1.31 19.21
N LYS A 124 -8.76 1.01 18.26
CA LYS A 124 -10.09 0.40 18.47
C LYS A 124 -10.37 -0.57 17.33
N PRO A 125 -10.19 -1.87 17.53
CA PRO A 125 -10.62 -2.87 16.58
C PRO A 125 -12.17 -2.95 16.64
N GLU A 126 -12.87 -2.35 15.70
CA GLU A 126 -14.34 -2.39 15.60
C GLU A 126 -14.82 -3.33 14.50
N ILE A 127 -13.89 -3.80 13.66
CA ILE A 127 -14.15 -4.66 12.50
C ILE A 127 -13.21 -5.86 12.52
N ASP A 128 -13.62 -6.92 11.84
CA ASP A 128 -12.74 -8.05 11.57
C ASP A 128 -11.58 -7.60 10.68
N ASP A 129 -10.37 -7.86 11.14
CA ASP A 129 -9.14 -7.47 10.45
C ASP A 129 -8.21 -8.66 10.29
N TRP A 130 -7.18 -8.53 9.46
CA TRP A 130 -6.26 -9.60 9.08
C TRP A 130 -5.00 -9.53 9.94
N HIS A 131 -4.90 -10.43 10.93
CA HIS A 131 -3.78 -10.51 11.85
C HIS A 131 -2.79 -11.57 11.39
N PRO A 132 -1.50 -11.23 11.11
CA PRO A 132 -0.51 -12.21 10.69
C PRO A 132 -0.15 -13.13 11.85
N VAL A 133 -0.19 -14.43 11.58
CA VAL A 133 0.30 -15.48 12.48
C VAL A 133 1.72 -15.83 12.08
N LEU A 134 2.67 -15.68 13.00
CA LEU A 134 4.08 -15.92 12.75
C LEU A 134 4.47 -17.34 13.12
N ASN A 135 5.31 -17.98 12.30
CA ASN A 135 5.96 -19.25 12.61
C ASN A 135 7.16 -19.03 13.55
N GLN A 136 7.88 -20.12 13.92
CA GLN A 136 9.02 -20.08 14.82
C GLN A 136 10.19 -19.22 14.30
N ASP A 137 10.31 -19.06 12.97
CA ASP A 137 11.34 -18.23 12.33
C ASP A 137 10.91 -16.76 12.18
N GLY A 138 9.74 -16.39 12.72
CA GLY A 138 9.17 -15.07 12.63
C GLY A 138 8.72 -14.69 11.21
N ASN A 139 8.38 -15.68 10.36
CA ASN A 139 7.74 -15.46 9.07
C ASN A 139 6.22 -15.56 9.22
N VAL A 140 5.49 -14.80 8.43
CA VAL A 140 4.04 -14.94 8.30
C VAL A 140 3.73 -16.30 7.71
N SER A 141 2.95 -17.12 8.43
CA SER A 141 2.53 -18.45 8.01
C SER A 141 1.07 -18.50 7.54
N THR A 142 0.24 -17.62 8.07
CA THR A 142 -1.17 -17.46 7.71
C THR A 142 -1.69 -16.15 8.29
N PHE A 143 -2.97 -15.86 8.07
CA PHE A 143 -3.67 -14.75 8.71
C PHE A 143 -4.88 -15.29 9.49
N GLN A 144 -5.13 -14.68 10.64
CA GLN A 144 -6.34 -14.86 11.42
C GLN A 144 -7.23 -13.63 11.24
N ILE A 145 -8.50 -13.85 10.90
CA ILE A 145 -9.48 -12.75 10.81
C ILE A 145 -10.19 -12.68 12.16
N SER A 146 -10.05 -11.55 12.84
CA SER A 146 -10.64 -11.34 14.16
C SER A 146 -10.71 -9.85 14.53
N GLN A 147 -11.38 -9.55 15.65
CA GLN A 147 -11.42 -8.23 16.27
C GLN A 147 -10.42 -8.12 17.44
N GLU A 148 -9.34 -8.88 17.40
CA GLU A 148 -8.33 -8.85 18.45
C GLU A 148 -7.55 -7.53 18.43
N ASN A 149 -7.17 -7.07 19.62
CA ASN A 149 -6.35 -5.87 19.77
C ASN A 149 -4.85 -6.20 19.58
N THR A 150 -4.53 -6.84 18.44
CA THR A 150 -3.18 -7.16 17.98
C THR A 150 -2.87 -6.40 16.71
N ALA A 151 -1.64 -6.46 16.22
CA ALA A 151 -1.29 -5.79 14.98
C ALA A 151 -1.94 -6.52 13.79
N ALA A 152 -2.65 -5.77 12.95
CA ALA A 152 -3.25 -6.23 11.70
C ALA A 152 -2.46 -5.74 10.50
N ILE A 153 -2.64 -6.33 9.32
CA ILE A 153 -2.01 -5.81 8.10
C ILE A 153 -2.49 -4.38 7.85
N PHE A 154 -1.57 -3.57 7.36
CA PHE A 154 -1.82 -2.18 6.98
C PHE A 154 -1.53 -2.04 5.49
N GLY A 155 -2.28 -1.25 4.76
CA GLY A 155 -2.30 -1.15 3.30
C GLY A 155 -0.94 -0.87 2.60
N ILE A 156 0.17 -1.40 3.14
CA ILE A 156 1.51 -1.36 2.54
C ILE A 156 2.16 -2.73 2.65
N SER A 157 2.74 -3.20 1.55
CA SER A 157 3.62 -4.37 1.53
C SER A 157 4.85 -4.11 0.65
N PHE A 158 5.93 -4.84 0.91
CA PHE A 158 7.13 -4.89 0.07
C PHE A 158 7.37 -6.32 -0.40
N TRP A 159 7.68 -6.50 -1.67
CA TRP A 159 7.93 -7.80 -2.29
C TRP A 159 9.34 -7.86 -2.83
N ALA A 160 10.19 -8.65 -2.17
CA ALA A 160 11.59 -8.80 -2.52
C ALA A 160 11.76 -9.57 -3.83
N HIS A 161 12.73 -9.19 -4.65
CA HIS A 161 13.07 -9.80 -5.95
C HIS A 161 13.03 -11.33 -5.91
N LYS A 162 13.61 -11.95 -4.89
CA LYS A 162 13.69 -13.42 -4.75
C LYS A 162 12.33 -14.13 -4.69
N ASP A 163 11.30 -13.45 -4.18
CA ASP A 163 9.95 -13.98 -3.98
C ASP A 163 9.02 -13.64 -5.16
N CYS A 164 9.37 -12.61 -5.95
CA CYS A 164 8.54 -12.11 -7.05
C CYS A 164 8.20 -13.16 -8.12
N PRO A 165 9.11 -14.04 -8.58
CA PRO A 165 8.75 -15.04 -9.60
C PRO A 165 7.62 -15.97 -9.15
N LEU A 166 7.64 -16.42 -7.89
CA LEU A 166 6.57 -17.26 -7.35
C LEU A 166 5.28 -16.49 -7.18
N LEU A 167 5.35 -15.29 -6.60
CA LEU A 167 4.22 -14.39 -6.43
C LEU A 167 3.51 -14.11 -7.76
N ILE A 168 4.25 -13.70 -8.78
CA ILE A 168 3.73 -13.38 -10.12
C ILE A 168 3.04 -14.59 -10.74
N SER A 169 3.72 -15.76 -10.72
CA SER A 169 3.16 -17.00 -11.27
C SER A 169 1.86 -17.38 -10.59
N HIS A 170 1.82 -17.28 -9.25
CA HIS A 170 0.66 -17.62 -8.45
C HIS A 170 -0.53 -16.68 -8.70
N LEU A 171 -0.32 -15.37 -8.62
CA LEU A 171 -1.37 -14.38 -8.85
C LEU A 171 -1.94 -14.46 -10.27
N LYS A 172 -1.09 -14.71 -11.28
CA LYS A 172 -1.53 -14.94 -12.66
C LYS A 172 -2.44 -16.16 -12.78
N GLN A 173 -2.12 -17.28 -12.10
CA GLN A 173 -2.96 -18.48 -12.07
C GLN A 173 -4.30 -18.19 -11.41
N LYS A 174 -4.30 -17.46 -10.28
CA LYS A 174 -5.54 -17.10 -9.58
C LYS A 174 -6.42 -16.17 -10.40
N ALA A 175 -5.87 -15.17 -11.04
CA ALA A 175 -6.61 -14.28 -11.93
C ALA A 175 -7.21 -14.99 -13.15
N ALA A 176 -6.67 -16.14 -13.57
CA ALA A 176 -7.24 -16.96 -14.63
C ALA A 176 -8.45 -17.81 -14.20
N ILE A 177 -8.66 -17.98 -12.88
CA ILE A 177 -9.71 -18.84 -12.32
C ILE A 177 -10.87 -18.01 -11.79
N TYR A 178 -10.57 -16.87 -11.14
CA TYR A 178 -11.58 -16.04 -10.48
C TYR A 178 -12.27 -15.08 -11.46
N ASP A 179 -13.53 -14.77 -11.16
CA ASP A 179 -14.32 -13.82 -11.95
C ASP A 179 -13.78 -12.39 -11.75
N ILE A 180 -13.48 -11.72 -12.86
CA ILE A 180 -13.02 -10.33 -12.89
C ILE A 180 -14.08 -9.35 -12.33
N GLN A 181 -15.36 -9.72 -12.36
CA GLN A 181 -16.47 -8.88 -11.88
C GLN A 181 -16.84 -9.13 -10.42
N ASP A 182 -16.28 -10.15 -9.78
CA ASP A 182 -16.52 -10.41 -8.35
C ASP A 182 -15.76 -9.40 -7.49
N PRO A 183 -16.44 -8.49 -6.75
CA PRO A 183 -15.80 -7.45 -5.97
C PRO A 183 -15.12 -7.97 -4.70
N ASP A 184 -15.43 -9.19 -4.27
CA ASP A 184 -14.96 -9.76 -3.00
C ASP A 184 -13.64 -10.53 -3.14
N ILE A 185 -13.04 -10.52 -4.34
CA ILE A 185 -11.74 -11.14 -4.61
C ILE A 185 -10.62 -10.13 -4.35
N PHE A 186 -9.89 -10.31 -3.25
CA PHE A 186 -8.71 -9.51 -2.92
C PHE A 186 -7.42 -10.25 -3.30
N TRP A 187 -6.41 -9.52 -3.73
CA TRP A 187 -5.13 -10.11 -4.13
C TRP A 187 -4.39 -10.72 -2.93
N ASP A 188 -4.46 -10.09 -1.75
CA ASP A 188 -3.81 -10.57 -0.52
C ASP A 188 -4.34 -11.94 -0.06
N ASN A 189 -5.64 -12.22 -0.22
CA ASN A 189 -6.22 -13.51 0.13
C ASN A 189 -5.52 -14.67 -0.59
N ASN A 190 -5.04 -14.41 -1.79
CA ASN A 190 -4.39 -15.42 -2.62
C ASN A 190 -2.94 -15.68 -2.23
N ILE A 191 -2.30 -14.77 -1.49
CA ILE A 191 -0.91 -14.94 -1.03
C ILE A 191 -0.80 -16.05 0.04
N ILE A 192 -1.84 -16.29 0.82
CA ILE A 192 -1.86 -17.29 1.90
C ILE A 192 -1.38 -18.66 1.40
N GLU A 193 -1.75 -19.04 0.20
CA GLU A 193 -1.43 -20.35 -0.38
C GLU A 193 0.06 -20.56 -0.70
N ILE A 194 0.87 -19.51 -0.67
CA ILE A 194 2.30 -19.57 -0.96
C ILE A 194 3.20 -19.12 0.19
N LEU A 195 2.62 -18.77 1.34
CA LEU A 195 3.39 -18.28 2.50
C LEU A 195 4.38 -19.32 3.08
N ASP A 196 4.15 -20.61 2.86
CA ASP A 196 5.07 -21.70 3.22
C ASP A 196 6.29 -21.81 2.30
N ARG A 197 6.29 -21.13 1.16
CA ARG A 197 7.30 -21.19 0.11
C ARG A 197 8.11 -19.90 -0.04
N ILE A 198 7.72 -18.82 0.63
CA ILE A 198 8.37 -17.52 0.63
C ILE A 198 8.60 -17.04 2.06
N SER A 199 9.57 -16.13 2.24
CA SER A 199 9.88 -15.57 3.56
C SER A 199 9.27 -14.18 3.68
N VAL A 200 8.08 -14.10 4.27
CA VAL A 200 7.39 -12.82 4.50
C VAL A 200 7.51 -12.42 5.97
N LYS A 201 8.02 -11.24 6.22
CA LYS A 201 8.16 -10.64 7.57
C LYS A 201 7.05 -9.63 7.84
N THR A 202 6.98 -9.16 9.07
CA THR A 202 6.15 -8.03 9.47
C THR A 202 7.01 -6.84 9.88
N TYR A 203 6.56 -5.64 9.56
CA TYR A 203 7.14 -4.39 10.02
C TYR A 203 6.07 -3.58 10.74
N GLU A 204 6.16 -3.53 12.07
CA GLU A 204 5.16 -2.85 12.89
C GLU A 204 5.38 -1.33 12.87
N ILE A 205 4.29 -0.61 12.60
CA ILE A 205 4.24 0.85 12.63
C ILE A 205 3.26 1.32 13.70
N SER A 206 3.48 2.53 14.19
CA SER A 206 2.62 3.13 15.21
C SER A 206 1.44 3.88 14.59
N ALA A 207 0.26 3.82 15.20
CA ALA A 207 -0.95 4.50 14.75
C ALA A 207 -0.88 6.05 14.82
N ASP A 208 0.18 6.62 15.42
CA ASP A 208 0.42 8.07 15.40
C ASP A 208 1.15 8.55 14.15
N VAL A 209 1.68 7.63 13.31
CA VAL A 209 2.43 7.98 12.10
C VAL A 209 1.72 7.63 10.80
N ALA A 210 0.65 6.85 10.85
CA ALA A 210 -0.10 6.40 9.67
C ALA A 210 -1.55 6.06 10.03
N CYS A 211 -2.45 6.15 9.05
CA CYS A 211 -3.82 5.64 9.12
C CYS A 211 -4.35 5.35 7.72
N GLU A 212 -5.49 4.69 7.64
CA GLU A 212 -6.28 4.57 6.41
C GLU A 212 -7.39 5.61 6.37
N MET A 213 -7.88 5.91 5.19
CA MET A 213 -8.87 6.95 4.95
C MET A 213 -10.02 6.41 4.10
N ASN A 214 -10.99 5.77 4.76
CA ASN A 214 -12.17 5.18 4.13
C ASN A 214 -13.45 5.98 4.40
N THR A 215 -13.49 6.72 5.51
CA THR A 215 -14.63 7.52 5.97
C THR A 215 -14.23 8.97 6.19
N TYR A 216 -15.23 9.86 6.40
CA TYR A 216 -14.96 11.26 6.70
C TYR A 216 -14.33 11.46 8.09
N GLU A 217 -14.69 10.63 9.04
CA GLU A 217 -14.10 10.62 10.38
C GLU A 217 -12.61 10.25 10.32
N GLU A 218 -12.26 9.23 9.54
CA GLU A 218 -10.86 8.86 9.30
C GLU A 218 -10.10 9.95 8.54
N TYR A 219 -10.74 10.63 7.59
CA TYR A 219 -10.14 11.81 6.95
C TYR A 219 -9.81 12.92 7.95
N LYS A 220 -10.71 13.23 8.90
CA LYS A 220 -10.42 14.20 9.98
C LYS A 220 -9.26 13.74 10.85
N PHE A 221 -9.26 12.46 11.23
CA PHE A 221 -8.16 11.88 12.00
C PHE A 221 -6.82 11.97 11.25
N ALA A 222 -6.80 11.65 9.94
CA ALA A 222 -5.63 11.81 9.08
C ALA A 222 -5.10 13.24 9.07
N GLN A 223 -6.00 14.26 9.02
CA GLN A 223 -5.61 15.66 9.13
C GLN A 223 -4.94 15.95 10.48
N GLU A 224 -5.45 15.40 11.58
CA GLU A 224 -4.90 15.64 12.93
C GLU A 224 -3.52 15.04 13.10
N ILE A 225 -3.30 13.77 12.74
CA ILE A 225 -1.97 13.14 12.87
C ILE A 225 -0.92 13.81 11.99
N CYS A 226 -1.34 14.37 10.85
CA CYS A 226 -0.45 15.08 9.95
C CYS A 226 -0.19 16.56 10.33
N LYS A 227 -0.97 17.17 11.23
CA LYS A 227 -0.75 18.55 11.68
C LYS A 227 0.56 18.72 12.44
N SER A 228 0.94 17.74 13.24
CA SER A 228 2.18 17.75 14.02
C SER A 228 3.43 17.48 13.18
N ALA A 229 3.26 16.91 11.99
CA ALA A 229 4.33 16.70 11.06
C ALA A 229 4.69 18.02 10.37
N ILE A 230 5.63 18.79 10.96
CA ILE A 230 6.21 19.96 10.31
C ILE A 230 6.71 19.54 8.92
N TYR A 231 6.37 20.29 7.88
CA TYR A 231 6.70 20.01 6.47
C TYR A 231 8.15 19.58 6.24
N GLY A 232 9.09 20.07 7.06
CA GLY A 232 10.50 19.67 7.03
C GLY A 232 10.77 18.27 7.60
N SER A 233 10.01 17.79 8.58
CA SER A 233 10.23 16.45 9.19
C SER A 233 9.62 15.31 8.36
N LEU A 234 8.64 15.58 7.49
CA LEU A 234 8.12 14.62 6.51
C LEU A 234 9.23 14.08 5.58
N PHE A 235 10.22 14.92 5.30
CA PHE A 235 11.25 14.65 4.30
C PHE A 235 12.66 14.44 4.89
N PHE A 236 12.92 14.77 6.14
CA PHE A 236 14.28 14.91 6.66
C PHE A 236 14.74 13.90 7.71
N ASP A 237 14.00 12.84 7.97
CA ASP A 237 14.56 11.76 8.78
C ASP A 237 15.49 10.87 7.94
N LYS A 238 16.67 11.45 7.63
CA LYS A 238 17.74 10.83 6.81
C LYS A 238 18.32 9.55 7.41
N HIS A 239 17.99 9.19 8.64
CA HIS A 239 18.64 8.07 9.32
C HIS A 239 18.14 6.69 8.87
N ARG A 240 17.03 6.58 8.13
CA ARG A 240 16.49 5.30 7.66
C ARG A 240 16.94 4.90 6.25
N CYS A 241 16.99 5.82 5.30
CA CYS A 241 17.37 5.51 3.91
C CYS A 241 18.88 5.28 3.66
N THR A 242 19.74 5.32 4.69
CA THR A 242 21.21 5.27 4.53
C THR A 242 21.88 4.03 5.12
N ARG A 243 21.15 2.99 5.55
CA ARG A 243 21.75 1.76 6.11
C ARG A 243 22.39 0.82 5.07
N GLY A 244 22.73 1.32 3.89
CA GLY A 244 23.38 0.54 2.80
C GLY A 244 24.84 0.79 2.51
N THR A 245 25.56 1.75 3.16
CA THR A 245 26.91 2.14 2.71
C THR A 245 28.03 2.10 3.76
N ASN A 246 27.92 1.36 4.84
CA ASN A 246 29.04 1.20 5.77
C ASN A 246 29.21 -0.26 6.23
N LYS A 247 29.74 -1.12 5.35
CA LYS A 247 30.58 -2.27 5.72
C LYS A 247 31.53 -2.61 4.57
N ILE A 248 32.55 -1.76 4.39
CA ILE A 248 33.84 -2.20 3.85
C ILE A 248 34.88 -1.52 4.72
N LYS A 249 35.35 -2.22 5.73
CA LYS A 249 36.74 -2.27 6.21
C LYS A 249 36.90 -3.52 7.05
#